data_7bab118a3eaf3e0b920b8b7f821b0312
#
_entry.id   7bab118a3eaf3e0b920b8b7f821b0312
#
_cell.length_a   1.000
_cell.length_b   1.000
_cell.length_c   1.000
_cell.angle_alpha   90.00
_cell.angle_beta   90.00
_cell.angle_gamma   90.00
#
_symmetry.space_group_name_H-M   'P 1'
#
loop_
_entity.id
_entity.type
_entity.pdbx_description
1 polymer ?
#
loop_
_entity_poly.entity_id
_entity_poly.type
_entity_poly.pdbx_seq_one_letter_code
_entity_poly.pdbx_strand_id
1 'polypeptide(L)'
;MADGTCSVDGCLNAARARGWCTKHYARWRHHGSTDALMHERGTPLPPCLIDGCELPGTGQGGFGWCYKHYRRYRRHGDPLATSRVVCDDVARFASYLSEGPAPDDSPDLGRCWLWTGHKNVDGYAVMASDLPTQSAHRWSYRHHVGPLVDGLELDHLCRVRHCVNPYHLDPVPQAINKKRANDHARALRSA
;
A
#
# COMPACT_ATOMS: atom_id res chain seq x y z
N MET A 1 -36.74 35.48 6.21
CA MET A 1 -36.20 34.47 7.13
C MET A 1 -37.16 33.30 7.07
N ALA A 2 -36.75 32.16 6.57
CA ALA A 2 -37.61 31.01 6.38
C ALA A 2 -37.69 30.21 7.69
N ASP A 3 -38.65 30.61 8.53
CA ASP A 3 -39.01 29.85 9.73
C ASP A 3 -40.01 28.74 9.34
N GLY A 4 -39.54 27.75 8.58
CA GLY A 4 -40.38 26.63 8.18
C GLY A 4 -39.74 25.30 8.57
N THR A 5 -40.57 24.30 8.79
CA THR A 5 -40.18 22.89 8.90
C THR A 5 -39.73 22.35 7.52
N CYS A 6 -38.88 21.36 7.53
CA CYS A 6 -38.45 20.67 6.32
C CYS A 6 -39.59 20.15 5.47
N SER A 7 -39.58 20.39 4.16
CA SER A 7 -40.62 19.97 3.20
C SER A 7 -40.66 18.45 2.95
N VAL A 8 -39.77 17.67 3.55
CA VAL A 8 -39.81 16.21 3.45
C VAL A 8 -40.81 15.66 4.45
N ASP A 9 -41.75 14.85 3.98
CA ASP A 9 -42.81 14.27 4.81
C ASP A 9 -42.25 13.56 6.04
N GLY A 10 -42.84 13.84 7.21
CA GLY A 10 -42.44 13.28 8.49
C GLY A 10 -41.14 13.87 9.09
N CYS A 11 -40.54 14.89 8.47
CA CYS A 11 -39.36 15.52 8.99
C CYS A 11 -39.72 16.77 9.83
N LEU A 12 -39.40 16.72 11.13
CA LEU A 12 -39.67 17.81 12.07
C LEU A 12 -38.49 18.83 12.22
N ASN A 13 -37.42 18.67 11.47
CA ASN A 13 -36.28 19.55 11.54
C ASN A 13 -36.54 20.89 10.83
N ALA A 14 -35.96 21.97 11.33
CA ALA A 14 -36.06 23.30 10.72
C ALA A 14 -35.45 23.29 9.29
N ALA A 15 -36.10 23.93 8.35
CA ALA A 15 -35.60 24.13 7.01
C ALA A 15 -34.40 25.11 7.02
N ARG A 16 -33.37 24.82 6.20
CA ARG A 16 -32.15 25.63 6.10
C ARG A 16 -31.89 26.13 4.68
N ALA A 17 -32.06 25.28 3.68
CA ALA A 17 -31.84 25.59 2.28
C ALA A 17 -32.83 24.86 1.38
N ARG A 18 -33.40 25.53 0.38
CA ARG A 18 -34.41 25.02 -0.58
C ARG A 18 -35.63 24.37 0.09
N GLY A 19 -36.02 24.80 1.28
CA GLY A 19 -37.11 24.21 2.04
C GLY A 19 -36.73 22.93 2.78
N TRP A 20 -35.47 22.50 2.76
CA TRP A 20 -35.00 21.28 3.40
C TRP A 20 -34.12 21.55 4.60
N CYS A 21 -34.17 20.66 5.59
CA CYS A 21 -33.21 20.70 6.71
C CYS A 21 -31.80 20.32 6.21
N THR A 22 -30.78 20.62 7.02
CA THR A 22 -29.37 20.34 6.70
C THR A 22 -29.13 18.89 6.24
N LYS A 23 -29.84 17.91 6.85
CA LYS A 23 -29.73 16.49 6.51
C LYS A 23 -30.29 16.18 5.11
N HIS A 24 -31.49 16.66 4.79
CA HIS A 24 -32.14 16.41 3.50
C HIS A 24 -31.50 17.22 2.38
N TYR A 25 -31.03 18.45 2.66
CA TYR A 25 -30.27 19.22 1.70
C TYR A 25 -28.93 18.56 1.35
N ALA A 26 -28.20 18.01 2.34
CA ALA A 26 -26.97 17.28 2.12
C ALA A 26 -27.21 15.99 1.30
N ARG A 27 -28.28 15.23 1.59
CA ARG A 27 -28.65 14.06 0.79
C ARG A 27 -28.91 14.42 -0.67
N TRP A 28 -29.73 15.45 -0.89
CA TRP A 28 -30.02 15.93 -2.24
C TRP A 28 -28.75 16.37 -2.96
N ARG A 29 -27.88 17.12 -2.28
CA ARG A 29 -26.61 17.60 -2.87
C ARG A 29 -25.67 16.46 -3.27
N HIS A 30 -25.65 15.38 -2.52
CA HIS A 30 -24.72 14.24 -2.74
C HIS A 30 -25.32 13.13 -3.61
N HIS A 31 -26.63 12.98 -3.60
CA HIS A 31 -27.31 11.82 -4.21
C HIS A 31 -28.43 12.22 -5.19
N GLY A 32 -28.72 13.51 -5.36
CA GLY A 32 -29.79 13.98 -6.23
C GLY A 32 -31.22 13.75 -5.70
N SER A 33 -31.37 13.12 -4.53
CA SER A 33 -32.68 12.82 -3.89
C SER A 33 -32.62 13.07 -2.39
N THR A 34 -33.75 13.55 -1.83
CA THR A 34 -33.95 13.71 -0.38
C THR A 34 -34.19 12.38 0.32
N ASP A 35 -34.71 11.38 -0.45
CA ASP A 35 -35.12 10.06 0.06
C ASP A 35 -34.03 9.00 -0.04
N ALA A 36 -32.82 9.41 -0.44
CA ALA A 36 -31.68 8.49 -0.46
C ALA A 36 -31.52 7.83 0.92
N LEU A 37 -31.84 6.53 0.97
CA LEU A 37 -31.82 5.74 2.18
C LEU A 37 -30.41 5.73 2.77
N MET A 38 -30.22 6.51 3.80
CA MET A 38 -29.08 6.28 4.71
C MET A 38 -29.46 5.08 5.54
N HIS A 39 -28.70 3.99 5.44
CA HIS A 39 -28.89 2.84 6.33
C HIS A 39 -28.98 3.31 7.78
N GLU A 40 -30.03 2.91 8.46
CA GLU A 40 -30.14 3.13 9.90
C GLU A 40 -28.98 2.43 10.59
N ARG A 41 -28.44 3.05 11.63
CA ARG A 41 -27.35 2.43 12.39
C ARG A 41 -27.84 1.11 12.96
N GLY A 42 -27.15 0.02 12.63
CA GLY A 42 -27.49 -1.33 13.06
C GLY A 42 -28.21 -2.19 12.01
N THR A 43 -28.64 -1.62 10.89
CA THR A 43 -29.18 -2.43 9.79
C THR A 43 -28.02 -3.07 9.02
N PRO A 44 -28.02 -4.39 8.77
CA PRO A 44 -27.01 -5.01 7.92
C PRO A 44 -26.99 -4.38 6.53
N LEU A 45 -25.81 -4.02 6.06
CA LEU A 45 -25.67 -3.51 4.71
C LEU A 45 -25.95 -4.62 3.69
N PRO A 46 -26.63 -4.32 2.56
CA PRO A 46 -26.85 -5.30 1.51
C PRO A 46 -25.48 -5.81 0.98
N PRO A 47 -25.42 -7.00 0.41
CA PRO A 47 -24.20 -7.50 -0.21
C PRO A 47 -23.76 -6.59 -1.37
N CYS A 48 -22.48 -6.62 -1.67
CA CYS A 48 -21.93 -5.92 -2.83
C CYS A 48 -22.56 -6.46 -4.13
N LEU A 49 -22.96 -5.56 -5.05
CA LEU A 49 -23.57 -5.95 -6.33
C LEU A 49 -22.57 -6.50 -7.35
N ILE A 50 -21.32 -6.64 -7.00
CA ILE A 50 -20.31 -7.28 -7.85
C ILE A 50 -20.34 -8.79 -7.59
N ASP A 51 -20.54 -9.55 -8.66
CA ASP A 51 -20.60 -11.01 -8.60
C ASP A 51 -19.37 -11.62 -7.93
N GLY A 52 -19.62 -12.58 -7.03
CA GLY A 52 -18.55 -13.24 -6.26
C GLY A 52 -17.96 -12.39 -5.13
N CYS A 53 -18.54 -11.22 -4.82
CA CYS A 53 -18.08 -10.39 -3.71
C CYS A 53 -18.98 -10.53 -2.48
N GLU A 54 -18.47 -11.11 -1.42
CA GLU A 54 -19.18 -11.32 -0.14
C GLU A 54 -19.14 -10.11 0.80
N LEU A 55 -18.40 -9.05 0.44
CA LEU A 55 -18.29 -7.86 1.27
C LEU A 55 -19.57 -7.03 1.25
N PRO A 56 -19.94 -6.38 2.38
CA PRO A 56 -21.13 -5.53 2.42
C PRO A 56 -20.97 -4.32 1.51
N GLY A 57 -22.05 -3.98 0.80
CA GLY A 57 -22.14 -2.75 0.02
C GLY A 57 -22.17 -1.53 0.94
N THR A 58 -21.41 -0.48 0.61
CA THR A 58 -21.29 0.71 1.50
C THR A 58 -22.32 1.79 1.20
N GLY A 59 -23.15 1.63 0.19
CA GLY A 59 -24.08 2.68 -0.28
C GLY A 59 -23.37 3.95 -0.81
N GLN A 60 -22.04 4.02 -0.78
CA GLN A 60 -21.31 5.17 -1.29
C GLN A 60 -21.40 5.26 -2.81
N GLY A 61 -21.68 6.46 -3.33
CA GLY A 61 -21.79 6.71 -4.76
C GLY A 61 -23.03 6.12 -5.43
N GLY A 62 -23.96 5.50 -4.69
CA GLY A 62 -25.21 4.96 -5.23
C GLY A 62 -25.08 3.66 -6.03
N PHE A 63 -23.87 3.07 -6.11
CA PHE A 63 -23.61 1.89 -6.95
C PHE A 63 -23.89 0.54 -6.26
N GLY A 64 -24.22 0.52 -4.97
CA GLY A 64 -24.40 -0.71 -4.20
C GLY A 64 -23.11 -1.54 -4.03
N TRP A 65 -21.95 -0.97 -4.32
CA TRP A 65 -20.67 -1.66 -4.23
C TRP A 65 -20.07 -1.55 -2.83
N CYS A 66 -19.26 -2.53 -2.44
CA CYS A 66 -18.43 -2.42 -1.26
C CYS A 66 -17.34 -1.33 -1.44
N TYR A 67 -16.77 -0.88 -0.33
CA TYR A 67 -15.75 0.18 -0.35
C TYR A 67 -14.54 -0.14 -1.26
N LYS A 68 -14.15 -1.41 -1.33
CA LYS A 68 -13.06 -1.88 -2.21
C LYS A 68 -13.38 -1.62 -3.69
N HIS A 69 -14.57 -2.02 -4.16
CA HIS A 69 -14.99 -1.84 -5.56
C HIS A 69 -15.28 -0.37 -5.88
N TYR A 70 -15.89 0.36 -4.97
CA TYR A 70 -16.08 1.80 -5.12
C TYR A 70 -14.74 2.56 -5.25
N ARG A 71 -13.74 2.24 -4.43
CA ARG A 71 -12.40 2.85 -4.55
C ARG A 71 -11.70 2.52 -5.87
N ARG A 72 -11.85 1.30 -6.36
CA ARG A 72 -11.31 0.89 -7.66
C ARG A 72 -11.93 1.71 -8.79
N TYR A 73 -13.26 1.80 -8.80
CA TYR A 73 -13.97 2.64 -9.76
C TYR A 73 -13.52 4.10 -9.70
N ARG A 74 -13.43 4.68 -8.51
CA ARG A 74 -12.96 6.07 -8.33
C ARG A 74 -11.56 6.30 -8.87
N ARG A 75 -10.69 5.32 -8.83
CA ARG A 75 -9.29 5.41 -9.26
C ARG A 75 -9.08 5.04 -10.72
N HIS A 76 -9.84 4.10 -11.25
CA HIS A 76 -9.56 3.45 -12.53
C HIS A 76 -10.75 3.49 -13.51
N GLY A 77 -11.91 4.00 -13.10
CA GLY A 77 -13.13 3.97 -13.90
C GLY A 77 -13.81 2.59 -14.00
N ASP A 78 -13.21 1.56 -13.36
CA ASP A 78 -13.69 0.19 -13.39
C ASP A 78 -13.68 -0.40 -11.96
N PRO A 79 -14.84 -0.90 -11.43
CA PRO A 79 -14.91 -1.49 -10.10
C PRO A 79 -14.17 -2.81 -9.98
N LEU A 80 -13.95 -3.52 -11.11
CA LEU A 80 -13.24 -4.78 -11.19
C LEU A 80 -11.74 -4.57 -11.44
N ALA A 81 -11.31 -3.36 -11.77
CA ALA A 81 -9.89 -3.07 -11.92
C ALA A 81 -9.13 -3.61 -10.72
N THR A 82 -8.38 -4.68 -10.93
CA THR A 82 -7.40 -5.10 -9.95
C THR A 82 -6.35 -4.00 -9.91
N SER A 83 -6.07 -3.42 -8.73
CA SER A 83 -5.05 -2.39 -8.57
C SER A 83 -3.62 -2.95 -8.76
N ARG A 84 -3.50 -4.19 -9.11
CA ARG A 84 -2.37 -4.76 -9.79
C ARG A 84 -2.67 -4.65 -11.30
N VAL A 85 -2.12 -3.63 -11.95
CA VAL A 85 -1.33 -3.98 -13.13
C VAL A 85 -0.46 -5.13 -12.64
N VAL A 86 -0.66 -6.33 -13.17
CA VAL A 86 0.30 -7.42 -13.03
C VAL A 86 1.49 -6.96 -13.86
N CYS A 87 2.22 -5.95 -13.36
CA CYS A 87 3.62 -5.85 -13.69
C CYS A 87 4.20 -7.09 -13.06
N ASP A 88 4.63 -8.01 -13.90
CA ASP A 88 5.56 -9.05 -13.52
C ASP A 88 6.50 -8.46 -12.46
N ASP A 89 6.58 -9.09 -11.29
CA ASP A 89 7.40 -8.56 -10.19
C ASP A 89 8.84 -8.38 -10.65
N VAL A 90 9.29 -9.16 -11.63
CA VAL A 90 10.59 -9.04 -12.29
C VAL A 90 10.70 -7.72 -13.07
N ALA A 91 9.72 -7.41 -13.93
CA ALA A 91 9.71 -6.16 -14.69
C ALA A 91 9.62 -4.94 -13.77
N ARG A 92 8.82 -5.03 -12.69
CA ARG A 92 8.72 -3.98 -11.68
C ARG A 92 10.03 -3.81 -10.93
N PHE A 93 10.66 -4.89 -10.49
CA PHE A 93 11.95 -4.87 -9.83
C PHE A 93 13.00 -4.21 -10.74
N ALA A 94 13.10 -4.66 -11.98
CA ALA A 94 14.04 -4.13 -12.97
C ALA A 94 13.86 -2.61 -13.20
N SER A 95 12.62 -2.11 -13.21
CA SER A 95 12.33 -0.69 -13.44
C SER A 95 12.85 0.25 -12.33
N TYR A 96 13.18 -0.28 -11.15
CA TYR A 96 13.71 0.48 -10.02
C TYR A 96 15.21 0.28 -9.79
N LEU A 97 15.91 -0.37 -10.73
CA LEU A 97 17.34 -0.58 -10.61
C LEU A 97 18.14 0.55 -11.23
N SER A 98 19.20 0.95 -10.56
CA SER A 98 20.32 1.70 -11.15
C SER A 98 21.63 1.05 -10.75
N GLU A 99 22.62 1.19 -11.61
CA GLU A 99 23.95 0.69 -11.34
C GLU A 99 24.70 1.67 -10.42
N GLY A 100 25.30 1.15 -9.35
CA GLY A 100 26.15 1.90 -8.43
C GLY A 100 27.60 1.46 -8.50
N PRO A 101 28.51 2.14 -7.79
CA PRO A 101 29.91 1.74 -7.71
C PRO A 101 30.06 0.37 -7.02
N ALA A 102 31.18 -0.28 -7.25
CA ALA A 102 31.63 -1.38 -6.39
C ALA A 102 31.92 -0.82 -4.98
N PRO A 103 31.75 -1.63 -3.91
CA PRO A 103 32.09 -1.19 -2.55
C PRO A 103 33.62 -1.00 -2.41
N ASP A 104 34.01 0.11 -1.81
CA ASP A 104 35.45 0.43 -1.63
C ASP A 104 36.17 -0.65 -0.82
N ASP A 105 35.54 -1.16 0.24
CA ASP A 105 36.10 -2.19 1.13
C ASP A 105 36.08 -3.61 0.53
N SER A 106 35.38 -3.83 -0.59
CA SER A 106 35.17 -5.15 -1.20
C SER A 106 34.91 -5.02 -2.70
N PRO A 107 35.86 -4.54 -3.49
CA PRO A 107 35.68 -4.30 -4.94
C PRO A 107 35.41 -5.57 -5.72
N ASP A 108 35.85 -6.73 -5.22
CA ASP A 108 35.62 -8.05 -5.83
C ASP A 108 34.14 -8.48 -5.85
N LEU A 109 33.28 -7.87 -5.02
CA LEU A 109 31.85 -8.08 -5.07
C LEU A 109 31.21 -7.55 -6.37
N GLY A 110 31.91 -6.65 -7.09
CA GLY A 110 31.37 -5.99 -8.26
C GLY A 110 30.40 -4.86 -7.92
N ARG A 111 29.66 -4.40 -8.92
CA ARG A 111 28.81 -3.20 -8.79
C ARG A 111 27.56 -3.45 -7.99
N CYS A 112 27.16 -2.46 -7.18
CA CYS A 112 25.87 -2.47 -6.48
C CYS A 112 24.71 -2.29 -7.45
N TRP A 113 23.59 -3.01 -7.20
CA TRP A 113 22.30 -2.71 -7.81
C TRP A 113 21.53 -1.81 -6.83
N LEU A 114 21.51 -0.53 -7.11
CA LEU A 114 20.91 0.45 -6.22
C LEU A 114 19.40 0.58 -6.49
N TRP A 115 18.61 0.52 -5.42
CA TRP A 115 17.16 0.70 -5.49
C TRP A 115 16.80 2.17 -5.57
N THR A 116 16.12 2.59 -6.65
CA THR A 116 15.66 3.97 -6.88
C THR A 116 14.23 4.22 -6.39
N GLY A 117 13.48 3.15 -6.07
CA GLY A 117 12.12 3.23 -5.56
C GLY A 117 12.04 3.61 -4.07
N HIS A 118 10.89 3.35 -3.48
CA HIS A 118 10.64 3.67 -2.07
C HIS A 118 11.61 2.95 -1.12
N LYS A 119 12.04 3.66 -0.08
CA LYS A 119 12.88 3.14 1.02
C LYS A 119 12.17 3.36 2.35
N ASN A 120 12.34 2.43 3.30
CA ASN A 120 11.83 2.62 4.65
C ASN A 120 12.67 3.64 5.44
N VAL A 121 12.26 3.92 6.69
CA VAL A 121 12.95 4.87 7.57
C VAL A 121 14.41 4.49 7.86
N ASP A 122 14.74 3.20 7.78
CA ASP A 122 16.11 2.69 7.97
C ASP A 122 16.96 2.71 6.69
N GLY A 123 16.37 3.13 5.55
CA GLY A 123 17.04 3.20 4.26
C GLY A 123 17.02 1.90 3.44
N TYR A 124 16.26 0.89 3.85
CA TYR A 124 16.12 -0.36 3.10
C TYR A 124 15.10 -0.22 1.97
N ALA A 125 15.41 -0.88 0.85
CA ALA A 125 14.56 -0.94 -0.33
C ALA A 125 13.23 -1.65 -0.06
N VAL A 126 12.11 -1.01 -0.43
CA VAL A 126 10.75 -1.54 -0.26
C VAL A 126 10.11 -1.74 -1.62
N MET A 127 9.63 -2.97 -1.86
CA MET A 127 8.87 -3.33 -3.05
C MET A 127 7.60 -4.07 -2.65
N ALA A 128 6.45 -3.60 -3.15
CA ALA A 128 5.21 -4.36 -3.00
C ALA A 128 5.30 -5.64 -3.85
N SER A 129 5.31 -6.79 -3.20
CA SER A 129 5.32 -8.11 -3.81
C SER A 129 4.33 -9.02 -3.07
N ASP A 130 4.17 -10.23 -3.56
CA ASP A 130 3.38 -11.29 -2.91
C ASP A 130 4.07 -11.91 -1.69
N LEU A 131 5.33 -11.54 -1.42
CA LEU A 131 6.03 -11.97 -0.23
C LEU A 131 5.46 -11.31 1.05
N PRO A 132 5.45 -12.00 2.19
CA PRO A 132 5.03 -11.46 3.47
C PRO A 132 5.79 -10.21 3.89
N THR A 133 7.04 -10.08 3.46
CA THR A 133 7.90 -8.94 3.70
C THR A 133 8.04 -8.11 2.42
N GLN A 134 7.68 -6.83 2.47
CA GLN A 134 7.85 -5.91 1.33
C GLN A 134 9.31 -5.49 1.11
N SER A 135 10.25 -6.37 1.39
CA SER A 135 11.70 -6.09 1.30
C SER A 135 12.23 -6.45 -0.08
N ALA A 136 12.67 -5.48 -0.87
CA ALA A 136 13.14 -5.69 -2.23
C ALA A 136 14.42 -6.56 -2.29
N HIS A 137 15.36 -6.40 -1.34
CA HIS A 137 16.56 -7.23 -1.29
C HIS A 137 16.24 -8.69 -0.95
N ARG A 138 15.26 -8.98 -0.07
CA ARG A 138 14.81 -10.36 0.21
C ARG A 138 14.12 -10.97 -1.00
N TRP A 139 13.34 -10.18 -1.75
CA TRP A 139 12.74 -10.61 -3.01
C TRP A 139 13.84 -10.96 -4.02
N SER A 140 14.82 -10.06 -4.21
CA SER A 140 15.95 -10.27 -5.13
C SER A 140 16.72 -11.55 -4.81
N TYR A 141 17.08 -11.76 -3.54
CA TYR A 141 17.78 -12.97 -3.12
C TYR A 141 16.98 -14.24 -3.45
N ARG A 142 15.68 -14.26 -3.09
CA ARG A 142 14.83 -15.43 -3.35
C ARG A 142 14.62 -15.70 -4.84
N HIS A 143 14.60 -14.67 -5.65
CA HIS A 143 14.39 -14.80 -7.09
C HIS A 143 15.65 -15.30 -7.82
N HIS A 144 16.83 -14.84 -7.44
CA HIS A 144 18.07 -15.11 -8.18
C HIS A 144 18.92 -16.22 -7.56
N VAL A 145 18.85 -16.40 -6.25
CA VAL A 145 19.69 -17.37 -5.52
C VAL A 145 18.86 -18.56 -5.03
N GLY A 146 17.70 -18.29 -4.40
CA GLY A 146 16.84 -19.34 -3.90
C GLY A 146 16.17 -19.02 -2.57
N PRO A 147 15.47 -19.99 -1.97
CA PRO A 147 14.74 -19.78 -0.73
C PRO A 147 15.67 -19.36 0.41
N LEU A 148 15.24 -18.37 1.17
CA LEU A 148 15.94 -17.98 2.39
C LEU A 148 15.50 -18.89 3.54
N VAL A 149 16.45 -19.49 4.23
CA VAL A 149 16.20 -20.35 5.39
C VAL A 149 15.62 -19.51 6.54
N ASP A 150 14.60 -20.04 7.20
CA ASP A 150 13.96 -19.37 8.33
C ASP A 150 14.94 -19.09 9.47
N GLY A 151 14.81 -17.94 10.09
CA GLY A 151 15.69 -17.48 11.16
C GLY A 151 16.99 -16.81 10.69
N LEU A 152 17.30 -16.82 9.37
CA LEU A 152 18.43 -16.07 8.83
C LEU A 152 18.02 -14.67 8.38
N GLU A 153 18.93 -13.73 8.59
CA GLU A 153 18.88 -12.37 8.05
C GLU A 153 19.82 -12.26 6.85
N LEU A 154 19.52 -11.31 5.96
CA LEU A 154 20.44 -10.98 4.86
C LEU A 154 21.33 -9.82 5.28
N ASP A 155 22.63 -10.10 5.47
CA ASP A 155 23.65 -9.08 5.69
C ASP A 155 24.08 -8.47 4.35
N HIS A 156 24.17 -7.15 4.29
CA HIS A 156 24.72 -6.45 3.13
C HIS A 156 26.25 -6.39 3.22
N LEU A 157 26.93 -7.26 2.49
CA LEU A 157 28.39 -7.26 2.42
C LEU A 157 28.96 -5.92 1.94
N CYS A 158 28.25 -5.27 1.02
CA CYS A 158 28.58 -3.94 0.48
C CYS A 158 28.25 -2.77 1.43
N ARG A 159 27.62 -3.01 2.57
CA ARG A 159 27.20 -1.99 3.55
C ARG A 159 26.22 -0.93 3.02
N VAL A 160 25.67 -1.11 1.82
CA VAL A 160 24.68 -0.23 1.19
C VAL A 160 23.27 -0.80 1.41
N ARG A 161 22.48 -0.23 2.32
CA ARG A 161 21.17 -0.75 2.76
C ARG A 161 20.14 -0.86 1.64
N HIS A 162 20.22 -0.01 0.63
CA HIS A 162 19.32 -0.05 -0.53
C HIS A 162 19.92 -0.77 -1.74
N CYS A 163 21.05 -1.45 -1.57
CA CYS A 163 21.53 -2.39 -2.56
C CYS A 163 20.63 -3.63 -2.58
N VAL A 164 20.24 -4.03 -3.78
CA VAL A 164 19.40 -5.22 -4.00
C VAL A 164 20.12 -6.27 -4.84
N ASN A 165 21.45 -6.13 -5.05
CA ASN A 165 22.25 -7.13 -5.72
C ASN A 165 22.28 -8.42 -4.87
N PRO A 166 21.75 -9.55 -5.35
CA PRO A 166 21.65 -10.77 -4.56
C PRO A 166 23.01 -11.35 -4.17
N TYR A 167 24.05 -11.06 -4.94
CA TYR A 167 25.42 -11.53 -4.67
C TYR A 167 26.14 -10.68 -3.62
N HIS A 168 25.56 -9.55 -3.22
CA HIS A 168 26.01 -8.71 -2.10
C HIS A 168 25.32 -9.05 -0.78
N LEU A 169 24.47 -10.09 -0.77
CA LEU A 169 23.63 -10.47 0.37
C LEU A 169 24.08 -11.84 0.91
N ASP A 170 24.43 -11.86 2.19
CA ASP A 170 24.87 -13.09 2.87
C ASP A 170 23.81 -13.50 3.91
N PRO A 171 23.19 -14.69 3.77
CA PRO A 171 22.25 -15.20 4.76
C PRO A 171 22.97 -15.68 6.02
N VAL A 172 22.84 -14.95 7.10
CA VAL A 172 23.52 -15.21 8.37
C VAL A 172 22.56 -15.13 9.55
N PRO A 173 22.87 -15.80 10.68
CA PRO A 173 22.17 -15.58 11.94
C PRO A 173 22.27 -14.12 12.39
N GLN A 174 21.20 -13.62 13.05
CA GLN A 174 21.12 -12.24 13.53
C GLN A 174 22.33 -11.81 14.35
N ALA A 175 22.88 -12.71 15.20
CA ALA A 175 24.05 -12.41 16.01
C ALA A 175 25.28 -12.07 15.16
N ILE A 176 25.49 -12.79 14.05
CA ILE A 176 26.59 -12.54 13.11
C ILE A 176 26.36 -11.24 12.37
N ASN A 177 25.15 -10.99 11.88
CA ASN A 177 24.80 -9.74 11.21
C ASN A 177 25.09 -8.53 12.10
N LYS A 178 24.62 -8.55 13.36
CA LYS A 178 24.89 -7.49 14.34
C LYS A 178 26.37 -7.31 14.64
N LYS A 179 27.12 -8.43 14.81
CA LYS A 179 28.56 -8.37 15.04
C LYS A 179 29.27 -7.66 13.88
N ARG A 180 29.03 -8.09 12.65
CA ARG A 180 29.64 -7.50 11.45
C ARG A 180 29.30 -6.00 11.30
N ALA A 181 28.06 -5.59 11.59
CA ALA A 181 27.63 -4.20 11.57
C ALA A 181 28.39 -3.35 12.62
N ASN A 182 28.58 -3.89 13.85
CA ASN A 182 29.30 -3.21 14.91
C ASN A 182 30.81 -3.10 14.60
N ASP A 183 31.43 -4.15 14.06
CA ASP A 183 32.84 -4.15 13.69
C ASP A 183 33.11 -3.11 12.59
N HIS A 184 32.27 -3.03 11.56
CA HIS A 184 32.35 -2.01 10.53
C HIS A 184 32.20 -0.59 11.10
N ALA A 185 31.18 -0.35 11.95
CA ALA A 185 30.97 0.95 12.60
C ALA A 185 32.14 1.36 13.52
N ARG A 186 32.86 0.38 14.09
CA ARG A 186 34.07 0.63 14.88
C ARG A 186 35.26 1.04 13.97
N ALA A 187 35.46 0.34 12.84
CA ALA A 187 36.47 0.64 11.88
C ALA A 187 36.35 2.07 11.33
N LEU A 188 35.13 2.48 10.96
CA LEU A 188 34.87 3.85 10.48
C LEU A 188 35.14 4.95 11.51
N ARG A 189 35.15 4.64 12.81
CA ARG A 189 35.49 5.62 13.87
C ARG A 189 37.00 5.70 14.15
N SER A 190 37.74 4.76 13.65
CA SER A 190 39.20 4.66 13.86
C SER A 190 40.01 5.14 12.66
N ALA A 191 39.35 5.42 11.52
CA ALA A 191 39.90 5.97 10.30
C ALA A 191 39.74 7.49 10.23
#